data_bd0548519f5352bc8cf80e9477e1c10b
#
_entry.id   bd0548519f5352bc8cf80e9477e1c10b
#
_cell.length_a   1.000
_cell.length_b   1.000
_cell.length_c   1.000
_cell.angle_alpha   90.00
_cell.angle_beta   90.00
_cell.angle_gamma   90.00
#
_symmetry.space_group_name_H-M   'P 1'
#
loop_
_entity.id
_entity.type
_entity.pdbx_description
1 polymer ?
#
loop_
_entity_poly.entity_id
_entity_poly.type
_entity_poly.pdbx_seq_one_letter_code
_entity_poly.pdbx_strand_id
1 'polypeptide(L)'
;MKHNFPQVDLPVEMLAWRDVTEDILNLYRQSCRLKACIFALCTEGTITASINLMEHEIKKNDLIILMPETILQLNEQVEKVRLCFVGFSSHCVNGINLLQATMGSFSKIWDNPIVNVSDLIASYFVDYFALLTRISISHPTATSTAMA
;
A
#
# COMPACT_ATOMS: atom_id res chain seq x y z
N MET A 1 14.32 -15.65 -19.41
CA MET A 1 14.92 -14.38 -18.98
C MET A 1 14.40 -14.02 -17.59
N LYS A 2 15.29 -13.75 -16.69
CA LYS A 2 14.90 -13.33 -15.35
C LYS A 2 14.71 -11.83 -15.31
N HIS A 3 13.54 -11.40 -14.90
CA HIS A 3 13.28 -9.99 -14.67
C HIS A 3 13.60 -9.65 -13.21
N ASN A 4 14.67 -8.90 -13.03
CA ASN A 4 15.05 -8.41 -11.71
C ASN A 4 14.45 -7.03 -11.53
N PHE A 5 13.37 -6.97 -10.73
CA PHE A 5 12.76 -5.69 -10.38
C PHE A 5 13.47 -5.11 -9.15
N PRO A 6 13.66 -3.79 -9.12
CA PRO A 6 14.17 -3.14 -7.91
C PRO A 6 13.29 -3.49 -6.72
N GLN A 7 13.91 -3.79 -5.59
CA GLN A 7 13.20 -4.07 -4.35
C GLN A 7 12.98 -2.78 -3.59
N VAL A 8 11.77 -2.56 -3.12
CA VAL A 8 11.39 -1.35 -2.38
C VAL A 8 10.80 -1.77 -1.04
N ASP A 9 11.36 -1.22 0.02
CA ASP A 9 10.85 -1.40 1.37
C ASP A 9 10.65 -0.03 2.01
N LEU A 10 9.95 0.02 3.13
CA LEU A 10 9.79 1.26 3.88
C LEU A 10 11.03 1.49 4.75
N PRO A 11 11.46 2.76 4.89
CA PRO A 11 12.61 3.09 5.74
C PRO A 11 12.28 3.03 7.24
N VAL A 12 11.01 2.94 7.58
CA VAL A 12 10.50 2.85 8.96
C VAL A 12 9.57 1.66 9.09
N GLU A 13 9.31 1.21 10.31
CA GLU A 13 8.47 0.03 10.55
C GLU A 13 7.03 0.24 10.10
N MET A 14 6.47 1.42 10.33
CA MET A 14 5.13 1.80 9.89
C MET A 14 5.16 3.21 9.33
N LEU A 15 4.52 3.39 8.18
CA LEU A 15 4.36 4.70 7.56
C LEU A 15 2.92 4.85 7.11
N ALA A 16 2.25 5.91 7.55
CA ALA A 16 0.89 6.21 7.15
C ALA A 16 0.83 7.63 6.59
N TRP A 17 0.04 7.82 5.53
CA TRP A 17 -0.08 9.10 4.86
C TRP A 17 -1.51 9.33 4.39
N ARG A 18 -2.02 10.54 4.62
CA ARG A 18 -3.40 10.89 4.26
C ARG A 18 -3.58 11.19 2.78
N ASP A 19 -2.59 11.83 2.18
CA ASP A 19 -2.61 12.20 0.76
C ASP A 19 -1.26 11.83 0.15
N VAL A 20 -1.29 10.88 -0.76
CA VAL A 20 -0.09 10.49 -1.50
C VAL A 20 0.23 11.57 -2.51
N THR A 21 1.45 12.09 -2.46
CA THR A 21 1.91 13.15 -3.35
C THR A 21 2.34 12.61 -4.71
N GLU A 22 2.46 13.50 -5.70
CA GLU A 22 3.01 13.15 -7.00
C GLU A 22 4.42 12.56 -6.88
N ASP A 23 5.22 13.07 -5.95
CA ASP A 23 6.58 12.54 -5.75
C ASP A 23 6.54 11.07 -5.34
N ILE A 24 5.63 10.69 -4.47
CA ILE A 24 5.46 9.30 -4.05
C ILE A 24 4.95 8.45 -5.21
N LEU A 25 3.96 8.95 -5.95
CA LEU A 25 3.44 8.23 -7.12
C LEU A 25 4.53 8.01 -8.16
N ASN A 26 5.40 9.00 -8.37
CA ASN A 26 6.48 8.90 -9.35
C ASN A 26 7.51 7.84 -8.99
N LEU A 27 7.72 7.56 -7.69
CA LEU A 27 8.62 6.50 -7.26
C LEU A 27 8.18 5.12 -7.77
N TYR A 28 6.88 4.93 -7.97
CA TYR A 28 6.32 3.64 -8.38
C TYR A 28 5.94 3.58 -9.85
N ARG A 29 6.36 4.58 -10.66
CA ARG A 29 6.08 4.55 -12.11
C ARG A 29 6.91 3.50 -12.83
N GLN A 30 8.00 3.07 -12.25
CA GLN A 30 8.76 1.94 -12.75
C GLN A 30 8.41 0.70 -11.93
N SER A 31 8.37 -0.45 -12.59
CA SER A 31 8.07 -1.70 -11.90
C SER A 31 9.03 -1.95 -10.75
N CYS A 32 8.50 -2.31 -9.61
CA CYS A 32 9.30 -2.65 -8.44
C CYS A 32 8.67 -3.84 -7.72
N ARG A 33 9.50 -4.51 -6.93
CA ARG A 33 9.03 -5.58 -6.03
C ARG A 33 8.92 -5.00 -4.62
N LEU A 34 7.72 -5.01 -4.08
CA LEU A 34 7.49 -4.52 -2.73
C LEU A 34 7.96 -5.54 -1.72
N LYS A 35 8.70 -5.07 -0.73
CA LYS A 35 9.07 -5.88 0.44
C LYS A 35 8.12 -5.59 1.61
N ALA A 36 7.43 -4.47 1.54
CA ALA A 36 6.46 -4.03 2.55
C ALA A 36 5.05 -4.56 2.24
N CYS A 37 4.19 -4.53 3.27
CA CYS A 37 2.76 -4.72 3.11
C CYS A 37 2.10 -3.35 3.12
N ILE A 38 1.27 -3.06 2.12
CA ILE A 38 0.66 -1.74 1.96
C ILE A 38 -0.85 -1.88 1.83
N PHE A 39 -1.56 -1.08 2.62
CA PHE A 39 -3.02 -0.91 2.51
C PHE A 39 -3.26 0.50 2.04
N ALA A 40 -3.98 0.67 0.94
CA ALA A 40 -4.29 1.98 0.38
C ALA A 40 -5.77 2.07 0.04
N LEU A 41 -6.31 3.27 0.15
CA LEU A 41 -7.68 3.56 -0.24
C LEU A 41 -7.68 4.72 -1.21
N CYS A 42 -8.34 4.56 -2.35
CA CYS A 42 -8.57 5.64 -3.28
C CYS A 42 -9.80 6.43 -2.84
N THR A 43 -9.63 7.72 -2.59
CA THR A 43 -10.71 8.59 -2.16
C THR A 43 -11.25 9.47 -3.29
N GLU A 44 -10.45 9.73 -4.32
CA GLU A 44 -10.84 10.51 -5.49
C GLU A 44 -10.02 10.09 -6.70
N GLY A 45 -10.58 10.32 -7.88
CA GLY A 45 -9.89 10.15 -9.15
C GLY A 45 -9.75 8.71 -9.58
N THR A 46 -8.94 8.52 -10.60
CA THR A 46 -8.72 7.21 -11.21
C THR A 46 -7.29 7.09 -11.67
N ILE A 47 -6.66 5.97 -11.36
CA ILE A 47 -5.31 5.63 -11.80
C ILE A 47 -5.29 4.18 -12.24
N THR A 48 -4.47 3.85 -13.22
CA THR A 48 -4.23 2.47 -13.57
C THR A 48 -2.93 2.00 -12.96
N ALA A 49 -2.88 0.74 -12.58
CA ALA A 49 -1.70 0.13 -11.98
C ALA A 49 -1.54 -1.29 -12.50
N SER A 50 -0.29 -1.71 -12.65
CA SER A 50 0.04 -3.10 -12.89
C SER A 50 0.40 -3.73 -11.54
N ILE A 51 -0.34 -4.74 -11.17
CA ILE A 51 -0.14 -5.49 -9.91
C ILE A 51 0.10 -6.94 -10.29
N ASN A 52 1.29 -7.44 -9.99
CA ASN A 52 1.73 -8.77 -10.41
C ASN A 52 1.53 -8.99 -11.92
N LEU A 53 1.92 -7.96 -12.69
CA LEU A 53 1.90 -7.97 -14.16
C LEU A 53 0.49 -7.96 -14.76
N MET A 54 -0.54 -7.74 -13.95
CA MET A 54 -1.92 -7.56 -14.42
C MET A 54 -2.36 -6.13 -14.22
N GLU A 55 -2.94 -5.54 -15.26
CA GLU A 55 -3.40 -4.15 -15.20
C GLU A 55 -4.74 -4.06 -14.48
N HIS A 56 -4.86 -3.10 -13.58
CA HIS A 56 -6.06 -2.80 -12.82
C HIS A 56 -6.36 -1.32 -12.89
N GLU A 57 -7.65 -1.00 -12.94
CA GLU A 57 -8.11 0.38 -12.76
C GLU A 57 -8.47 0.57 -11.28
N ILE A 58 -7.92 1.61 -10.69
CA ILE A 58 -8.16 1.98 -9.30
C ILE A 58 -8.99 3.25 -9.29
N LYS A 59 -10.13 3.20 -8.65
CA LYS A 59 -11.09 4.30 -8.60
C LYS A 59 -11.58 4.53 -7.19
N LYS A 60 -12.44 5.53 -7.01
CA LYS A 60 -12.97 5.90 -5.69
C LYS A 60 -13.56 4.69 -4.97
N ASN A 61 -13.23 4.58 -3.69
CA ASN A 61 -13.65 3.52 -2.78
C ASN A 61 -12.98 2.17 -3.04
N ASP A 62 -11.97 2.12 -3.90
CA ASP A 62 -11.16 0.92 -4.03
C ASP A 62 -10.16 0.86 -2.88
N LEU A 63 -10.20 -0.24 -2.14
CA LEU A 63 -9.22 -0.59 -1.13
C LEU A 63 -8.22 -1.54 -1.79
N ILE A 64 -6.94 -1.16 -1.74
CA ILE A 64 -5.87 -1.92 -2.36
C ILE A 64 -5.03 -2.55 -1.26
N ILE A 65 -4.81 -3.85 -1.34
CA ILE A 65 -4.00 -4.58 -0.38
C ILE A 65 -2.83 -5.20 -1.14
N LEU A 66 -1.64 -4.67 -0.89
CA LEU A 66 -0.41 -5.11 -1.55
C LEU A 66 0.43 -5.88 -0.54
N MET A 67 0.55 -7.17 -0.77
CA MET A 67 1.32 -8.07 0.09
C MET A 67 2.81 -7.99 -0.25
N PRO A 68 3.69 -8.41 0.68
CA PRO A 68 5.11 -8.53 0.35
C PRO A 68 5.33 -9.40 -0.89
N GLU A 69 6.32 -9.05 -1.67
CA GLU A 69 6.70 -9.67 -2.94
C GLU A 69 5.82 -9.30 -4.13
N THR A 70 4.82 -8.43 -3.94
CA THR A 70 4.00 -7.90 -5.04
C THR A 70 4.86 -7.06 -5.98
N ILE A 71 4.71 -7.31 -7.28
CA ILE A 71 5.31 -6.47 -8.32
C ILE A 71 4.31 -5.37 -8.65
N LEU A 72 4.73 -4.13 -8.43
CA LEU A 72 3.85 -2.96 -8.58
C LEU A 72 4.45 -1.97 -9.57
N GLN A 73 3.58 -1.45 -10.44
CA GLN A 73 3.89 -0.29 -11.27
C GLN A 73 2.65 0.59 -11.34
N LEU A 74 2.80 1.85 -10.97
CA LEU A 74 1.73 2.83 -11.15
C LEU A 74 1.86 3.46 -12.52
N ASN A 75 0.75 3.50 -13.26
CA ASN A 75 0.67 4.06 -14.59
C ASN A 75 0.14 5.49 -14.53
N GLU A 76 -0.28 6.03 -15.66
CA GLU A 76 -0.76 7.40 -15.69
C GLU A 76 -2.11 7.54 -15.01
N GLN A 77 -2.33 8.71 -14.40
CA GLN A 77 -3.62 9.06 -13.82
C GLN A 77 -4.59 9.46 -14.93
N VAL A 78 -5.74 8.79 -14.98
CA VAL A 78 -6.83 9.18 -15.86
C VAL A 78 -7.49 10.45 -15.34
N GLU A 79 -7.70 10.50 -14.03
CA GLU A 79 -8.13 11.68 -13.29
C GLU A 79 -7.21 11.83 -12.10
N LYS A 80 -7.03 13.07 -11.62
CA LYS A 80 -6.14 13.29 -10.48
C LYS A 80 -6.59 12.44 -9.30
N VAL A 81 -5.73 11.53 -8.89
CA VAL A 81 -6.05 10.55 -7.85
C VAL A 81 -5.66 11.09 -6.47
N ARG A 82 -6.48 10.77 -5.48
CA ARG A 82 -6.14 10.97 -4.07
C ARG A 82 -6.17 9.63 -3.38
N LEU A 83 -5.06 9.29 -2.79
CA LEU A 83 -4.88 8.03 -2.07
C LEU A 83 -4.42 8.32 -0.65
N CYS A 84 -4.94 7.56 0.30
CA CYS A 84 -4.35 7.47 1.63
C CYS A 84 -3.83 6.05 1.80
N PHE A 85 -2.80 5.87 2.61
CA PHE A 85 -2.22 4.55 2.79
C PHE A 85 -1.60 4.37 4.16
N VAL A 86 -1.44 3.11 4.55
CA VAL A 86 -0.57 2.69 5.64
C VAL A 86 0.28 1.54 5.13
N GLY A 87 1.56 1.61 5.41
CA GLY A 87 2.52 0.58 5.04
C GLY A 87 3.27 0.06 6.26
N PHE A 88 3.61 -1.21 6.22
CA PHE A 88 4.41 -1.88 7.23
C PHE A 88 5.63 -2.48 6.55
N SER A 89 6.82 -2.18 7.06
CA SER A 89 8.06 -2.67 6.47
C SER A 89 8.16 -4.19 6.55
N SER A 90 9.08 -4.77 5.77
CA SER A 90 9.34 -6.20 5.82
C SER A 90 9.76 -6.64 7.22
N HIS A 91 10.54 -5.82 7.91
CA HIS A 91 10.94 -6.11 9.29
C HIS A 91 9.73 -6.22 10.21
N CYS A 92 8.80 -5.27 10.10
CA CYS A 92 7.57 -5.27 10.89
C CYS A 92 6.72 -6.50 10.60
N VAL A 93 6.51 -6.81 9.31
CA VAL A 93 5.69 -7.94 8.88
C VAL A 93 6.29 -9.26 9.36
N ASN A 94 7.61 -9.41 9.23
CA ASN A 94 8.29 -10.64 9.65
C ASN A 94 8.26 -10.84 11.16
N GLY A 95 8.15 -9.76 11.93
CA GLY A 95 8.03 -9.83 13.38
C GLY A 95 6.65 -10.24 13.87
N ILE A 96 5.65 -10.28 12.99
CA ILE A 96 4.28 -10.62 13.33
C ILE A 96 3.96 -11.99 12.75
N ASN A 97 3.67 -12.98 13.61
CA ASN A 97 3.31 -14.32 13.17
C ASN A 97 1.91 -14.41 12.52
N LEU A 98 1.33 -13.28 12.18
CA LEU A 98 0.04 -13.20 11.52
C LEU A 98 0.03 -13.85 10.13
N LEU A 99 1.18 -13.85 9.45
CA LEU A 99 1.29 -14.43 8.11
C LEU A 99 0.96 -15.91 8.09
N GLN A 100 1.46 -16.65 9.07
CA GLN A 100 1.23 -18.10 9.14
C GLN A 100 -0.22 -18.45 9.48
N ALA A 101 -0.83 -17.68 10.38
CA ALA A 101 -2.20 -17.92 10.82
C ALA A 101 -3.25 -17.59 9.75
N THR A 102 -2.90 -16.78 8.75
CA THR A 102 -3.85 -16.26 7.77
C THR A 102 -3.45 -16.57 6.33
N MET A 103 -2.60 -17.56 6.11
CA MET A 103 -2.10 -17.88 4.76
C MET A 103 -3.20 -18.14 3.74
N GLY A 104 -4.29 -18.79 4.16
CA GLY A 104 -5.43 -19.01 3.27
C GLY A 104 -6.10 -17.73 2.80
N SER A 105 -6.15 -16.70 3.68
CA SER A 105 -6.69 -15.39 3.33
C SER A 105 -5.75 -14.61 2.42
N PHE A 106 -4.43 -14.75 2.61
CA PHE A 106 -3.43 -14.09 1.77
C PHE A 106 -3.48 -14.58 0.33
N SER A 107 -3.77 -15.85 0.12
CA SER A 107 -3.93 -16.39 -1.24
C SER A 107 -5.04 -15.65 -1.99
N LYS A 108 -6.16 -15.39 -1.33
CA LYS A 108 -7.28 -14.65 -1.93
C LYS A 108 -6.91 -13.19 -2.20
N ILE A 109 -6.20 -12.56 -1.29
CA ILE A 109 -5.74 -11.17 -1.45
C ILE A 109 -4.74 -11.09 -2.61
N TRP A 110 -3.86 -12.06 -2.73
CA TRP A 110 -2.89 -12.10 -3.82
C TRP A 110 -3.57 -12.12 -5.19
N ASP A 111 -4.65 -12.93 -5.30
CA ASP A 111 -5.40 -13.05 -6.54
C ASP A 111 -6.30 -11.83 -6.80
N ASN A 112 -6.81 -11.21 -5.73
CA ASN A 112 -7.74 -10.07 -5.82
C ASN A 112 -7.27 -8.96 -4.88
N PRO A 113 -6.27 -8.17 -5.31
CA PRO A 113 -5.68 -7.13 -4.44
C PRO A 113 -6.56 -5.89 -4.27
N ILE A 114 -7.63 -5.76 -5.05
CA ILE A 114 -8.48 -4.59 -5.04
C ILE A 114 -9.91 -4.99 -4.69
N VAL A 115 -10.47 -4.32 -3.66
CA VAL A 115 -11.85 -4.52 -3.23
C VAL A 115 -12.54 -3.18 -3.21
N ASN A 116 -13.64 -3.05 -3.97
CA ASN A 116 -14.46 -1.83 -3.92
C ASN A 116 -15.36 -1.92 -2.68
N VAL A 117 -15.28 -0.92 -1.81
CA VAL A 117 -16.05 -0.89 -0.57
C VAL A 117 -17.15 0.17 -0.64
N SER A 118 -18.14 0.06 0.26
CA SER A 118 -19.21 1.06 0.35
C SER A 118 -18.64 2.39 0.87
N ASP A 119 -19.41 3.46 0.67
CA ASP A 119 -19.04 4.78 1.20
C ASP A 119 -18.84 4.74 2.72
N LEU A 120 -19.69 4.00 3.43
CA LEU A 120 -19.59 3.88 4.87
C LEU A 120 -18.29 3.19 5.29
N ILE A 121 -17.97 2.08 4.66
CA ILE A 121 -16.74 1.33 4.95
C ILE A 121 -15.53 2.17 4.56
N ALA A 122 -15.58 2.87 3.42
CA ALA A 122 -14.50 3.77 3.01
C ALA A 122 -14.24 4.84 4.06
N SER A 123 -15.30 5.42 4.63
CA SER A 123 -15.17 6.44 5.67
C SER A 123 -14.48 5.89 6.92
N TYR A 124 -14.73 4.65 7.29
CA TYR A 124 -14.05 4.01 8.41
C TYR A 124 -12.56 3.86 8.14
N PHE A 125 -12.18 3.46 6.93
CA PHE A 125 -10.76 3.34 6.58
C PHE A 125 -10.08 4.70 6.55
N VAL A 126 -10.75 5.74 6.05
CA VAL A 126 -10.20 7.11 6.08
C VAL A 126 -9.90 7.54 7.51
N ASP A 127 -10.85 7.32 8.43
CA ASP A 127 -10.68 7.67 9.83
C ASP A 127 -9.56 6.85 10.46
N TYR A 128 -9.48 5.57 10.14
CA TYR A 128 -8.44 4.69 10.66
C TYR A 128 -7.05 5.10 10.16
N PHE A 129 -6.93 5.38 8.88
CA PHE A 129 -5.65 5.82 8.31
C PHE A 129 -5.25 7.19 8.85
N ALA A 130 -6.21 8.09 9.10
CA ALA A 130 -5.94 9.37 9.73
C ALA A 130 -5.39 9.18 11.16
N LEU A 131 -5.97 8.25 11.90
CA LEU A 131 -5.47 7.91 13.24
C LEU A 131 -4.05 7.36 13.18
N LEU A 132 -3.77 6.46 12.26
CA LEU A 132 -2.43 5.88 12.09
C LEU A 132 -1.43 6.95 11.67
N THR A 133 -1.83 7.91 10.84
CA THR A 133 -0.98 9.03 10.44
C THR A 133 -0.60 9.86 11.66
N ARG A 134 -1.57 10.14 12.54
CA ARG A 134 -1.32 10.88 13.79
C ARG A 134 -0.36 10.14 14.70
N ILE A 135 -0.52 8.83 14.84
CA ILE A 135 0.38 8.00 15.65
C ILE A 135 1.79 8.02 15.06
N SER A 136 1.91 7.90 13.75
CA SER A 136 3.20 7.93 13.05
C SER A 136 3.94 9.26 13.29
N ILE A 137 3.21 10.38 13.27
CA ILE A 137 3.78 11.71 13.52
C ILE A 137 4.08 11.91 15.00
N SER A 138 3.17 11.48 15.89
CA SER A 138 3.28 11.72 17.34
C SER A 138 4.33 10.85 18.00
N HIS A 139 4.67 9.71 17.42
CA HIS A 139 5.62 8.75 17.96
C HIS A 139 6.70 8.42 16.93
N PRO A 140 7.49 9.42 16.51
CA PRO A 140 8.49 9.18 15.47
C PRO A 140 9.54 8.15 15.87
N THR A 141 9.80 7.98 17.17
CA THR A 141 10.73 6.96 17.65
C THR A 141 10.26 5.56 17.34
N ALA A 142 8.96 5.29 17.49
CA ALA A 142 8.38 3.98 17.19
C ALA A 142 8.48 3.64 15.70
N THR A 143 8.37 4.65 14.83
CA THR A 143 8.44 4.46 13.38
C THR A 143 9.84 4.63 12.83
N SER A 144 10.72 5.35 13.54
CA SER A 144 12.06 5.66 13.07
C SER A 144 13.14 4.70 13.57
N THR A 145 12.79 3.75 14.41
CA THR A 145 13.75 2.78 14.95
C THR A 145 14.50 2.06 13.85
N ALA A 146 13.82 1.74 12.75
CA ALA A 146 14.43 1.08 11.62
C ALA A 146 15.37 1.99 10.83
N MET A 147 15.30 3.29 11.03
CA MET A 147 16.17 4.26 10.36
C MET A 147 17.46 4.51 11.12
N ALA A 148 17.50 4.16 12.37
CA ALA A 148 18.64 4.43 13.24
C ALA A 148 19.83 3.46 13.02
#